data_1d41d4a06affceff5cda394e908f6150
#
_entry.id   1d41d4a06affceff5cda394e908f6150
#
_cell.length_a   1.000
_cell.length_b   1.000
_cell.length_c   1.000
_cell.angle_alpha   90.00
_cell.angle_beta   90.00
_cell.angle_gamma   90.00
#
_symmetry.space_group_name_H-M   'P 1'
#
loop_
_entity.id
_entity.type
_entity.pdbx_description
1 polymer ?
#
loop_
_entity_poly.entity_id
_entity_poly.type
_entity_poly.pdbx_seq_one_letter_code
_entity_poly.pdbx_strand_id
1 'polypeptide(L)'
;MNIYSKINKKKLLHVFFKFRKNINRISLSPEKEYLQASIVKFKDKKVVRSHHHLNHPIILKKRPIQESWILIKGKAKLTFFDTNKKILKTFTMKPGDISISFAGGHKLEILNKNTIIYEYKTGPYKGSKKDLSYF
;
A
#
# COMPACT_ATOMS: atom_id res chain seq x y z
N MET A 1 -5.81 -0.88 -9.53
CA MET A 1 -6.78 -1.99 -9.43
C MET A 1 -7.17 -2.15 -7.96
N ASN A 2 -8.44 -2.06 -7.67
CA ASN A 2 -8.98 -2.32 -6.35
C ASN A 2 -9.26 -3.82 -6.18
N ILE A 3 -8.94 -4.37 -5.02
CA ILE A 3 -9.04 -5.79 -4.70
C ILE A 3 -9.91 -5.92 -3.45
N TYR A 4 -11.10 -6.45 -3.66
CA TYR A 4 -12.11 -6.61 -2.62
C TYR A 4 -12.08 -8.02 -2.03
N SER A 5 -12.56 -8.15 -0.81
CA SER A 5 -12.76 -9.45 -0.16
C SER A 5 -13.78 -10.29 -0.96
N LYS A 6 -13.50 -11.57 -1.09
CA LYS A 6 -14.47 -12.53 -1.65
C LYS A 6 -15.56 -12.91 -0.64
N ILE A 7 -15.26 -12.78 0.65
CA ILE A 7 -16.22 -13.05 1.75
C ILE A 7 -17.14 -11.86 1.93
N ASN A 8 -16.60 -10.64 1.95
CA ASN A 8 -17.33 -9.39 2.04
C ASN A 8 -17.05 -8.51 0.84
N LYS A 9 -17.83 -8.69 -0.24
CA LYS A 9 -17.63 -8.03 -1.53
C LYS A 9 -17.60 -6.50 -1.48
N LYS A 10 -18.14 -5.88 -0.41
CA LYS A 10 -18.09 -4.41 -0.19
C LYS A 10 -16.80 -3.94 0.48
N LYS A 11 -15.99 -4.86 1.06
CA LYS A 11 -14.78 -4.52 1.80
C LYS A 11 -13.57 -4.48 0.87
N LEU A 12 -13.07 -3.28 0.59
CA LEU A 12 -11.78 -3.09 -0.08
C LEU A 12 -10.67 -3.53 0.88
N LEU A 13 -9.81 -4.44 0.44
CA LEU A 13 -8.68 -4.94 1.23
C LEU A 13 -7.34 -4.40 0.74
N HIS A 14 -7.15 -4.36 -0.58
CA HIS A 14 -5.88 -3.97 -1.17
C HIS A 14 -6.08 -3.09 -2.40
N VAL A 15 -5.06 -2.32 -2.70
CA VAL A 15 -4.89 -1.62 -3.97
C VAL A 15 -3.56 -2.03 -4.57
N PHE A 16 -3.57 -2.34 -5.86
CA PHE A 16 -2.37 -2.51 -6.65
C PHE A 16 -2.38 -1.50 -7.80
N PHE A 17 -1.36 -0.67 -7.88
CA PHE A 17 -1.18 0.30 -8.94
C PHE A 17 0.05 -0.07 -9.77
N LYS A 18 -0.18 -0.32 -11.06
CA LYS A 18 0.88 -0.51 -12.04
C LYS A 18 1.30 0.84 -12.58
N PHE A 19 2.59 1.16 -12.49
CA PHE A 19 3.12 2.44 -12.96
C PHE A 19 2.79 2.71 -14.43
N ARG A 20 2.38 3.94 -14.73
CA ARG A 20 2.10 4.44 -16.09
C ARG A 20 2.72 5.82 -16.26
N LYS A 21 3.35 6.09 -17.40
CA LYS A 21 4.00 7.38 -17.68
C LYS A 21 3.02 8.56 -17.77
N ASN A 22 1.79 8.30 -18.23
CA ASN A 22 0.76 9.33 -18.49
C ASN A 22 -0.22 9.47 -17.32
N ILE A 23 0.29 9.96 -16.19
CA ILE A 23 -0.51 10.23 -14.98
C ILE A 23 -0.28 11.69 -14.61
N ASN A 24 -1.34 12.42 -14.24
CA ASN A 24 -1.22 13.76 -13.65
C ASN A 24 -1.26 13.69 -12.13
N ARG A 25 -2.43 13.37 -11.57
CA ARG A 25 -2.62 13.14 -10.13
C ARG A 25 -3.67 12.05 -9.94
N ILE A 26 -3.36 11.08 -9.10
CA ILE A 26 -4.28 9.99 -8.74
C ILE A 26 -4.16 9.73 -7.24
N SER A 27 -5.27 9.80 -6.51
CA SER A 27 -5.37 9.24 -5.17
C SER A 27 -5.54 7.73 -5.27
N LEU A 28 -4.74 6.98 -4.52
CA LEU A 28 -4.77 5.50 -4.51
C LEU A 28 -5.57 4.96 -3.33
N SER A 29 -5.70 5.73 -2.26
CA SER A 29 -6.41 5.34 -1.06
C SER A 29 -7.79 6.00 -1.01
N PRO A 30 -8.85 5.27 -0.57
CA PRO A 30 -10.10 5.89 -0.18
C PRO A 30 -9.89 6.89 0.96
N GLU A 31 -10.62 8.02 0.96
CA GLU A 31 -10.47 9.11 1.94
C GLU A 31 -10.62 8.66 3.40
N LYS A 32 -11.45 7.63 3.64
CA LYS A 32 -11.69 7.05 4.97
C LYS A 32 -10.56 6.16 5.51
N GLU A 33 -9.58 5.83 4.70
CA GLU A 33 -8.45 4.98 5.13
C GLU A 33 -7.34 5.84 5.74
N TYR A 34 -6.61 5.29 6.72
CA TYR A 34 -5.58 6.04 7.43
C TYR A 34 -4.30 6.19 6.63
N LEU A 35 -3.93 5.17 5.85
CA LEU A 35 -2.79 5.26 4.96
C LEU A 35 -3.23 5.91 3.65
N GLN A 36 -2.95 7.19 3.52
CA GLN A 36 -3.20 7.93 2.30
C GLN A 36 -2.00 7.86 1.37
N ALA A 37 -2.23 7.49 0.11
CA ALA A 37 -1.20 7.46 -0.91
C ALA A 37 -1.73 8.11 -2.19
N SER A 38 -0.90 8.92 -2.80
CA SER A 38 -1.21 9.56 -4.08
C SER A 38 0.02 9.57 -4.97
N ILE A 39 -0.19 9.45 -6.27
CA ILE A 39 0.82 9.75 -7.27
C ILE A 39 0.56 11.15 -7.79
N VAL A 40 1.59 11.98 -7.82
CA VAL A 40 1.52 13.34 -8.36
C VAL A 40 2.64 13.53 -9.37
N LYS A 41 2.28 13.88 -10.60
CA LYS A 41 3.25 14.26 -11.65
C LYS A 41 3.22 15.78 -11.80
N PHE A 42 4.36 16.39 -11.63
CA PHE A 42 4.56 17.80 -11.97
C PHE A 42 5.06 17.87 -13.42
N LYS A 43 4.33 18.58 -14.28
CA LYS A 43 4.72 18.79 -15.69
C LYS A 43 5.85 19.81 -15.80
N ASP A 44 5.78 20.84 -14.93
CA ASP A 44 6.72 21.96 -14.93
C ASP A 44 7.37 22.12 -13.55
N LYS A 45 8.45 22.92 -13.48
CA LYS A 45 9.06 23.34 -12.22
C LYS A 45 8.02 24.09 -11.40
N LYS A 46 7.80 23.67 -10.15
CA LYS A 46 6.83 24.25 -9.25
C LYS A 46 7.35 24.26 -7.82
N VAL A 47 7.09 25.33 -7.11
CA VAL A 47 7.32 25.41 -5.67
C VAL A 47 6.01 25.05 -4.95
N VAL A 48 6.05 24.02 -4.12
CA VAL A 48 4.98 23.76 -3.14
C VAL A 48 5.25 24.68 -1.94
N ARG A 49 4.31 25.56 -1.62
CA ARG A 49 4.46 26.52 -0.51
C ARG A 49 4.66 25.77 0.80
N SER A 50 5.49 26.35 1.66
CA SER A 50 5.69 25.85 3.02
C SER A 50 4.35 25.79 3.76
N HIS A 51 4.04 24.65 4.38
CA HIS A 51 2.81 24.43 5.13
C HIS A 51 3.04 23.40 6.23
N HIS A 52 2.12 23.34 7.17
CA HIS A 52 2.02 22.26 8.14
C HIS A 52 0.61 21.68 8.08
N HIS A 53 0.48 20.43 8.48
CA HIS A 53 -0.82 19.78 8.55
C HIS A 53 -1.48 20.06 9.91
N LEU A 54 -2.80 20.27 9.88
CA LEU A 54 -3.58 20.45 11.10
C LEU A 54 -3.74 19.11 11.82
N ASN A 55 -3.88 19.16 13.15
CA ASN A 55 -4.14 17.97 13.95
C ASN A 55 -5.52 17.40 13.63
N HIS A 56 -5.56 16.14 13.27
CA HIS A 56 -6.81 15.39 13.15
C HIS A 56 -6.94 14.41 14.33
N PRO A 57 -8.08 14.35 15.00
CA PRO A 57 -8.34 13.34 16.02
C PRO A 57 -8.49 11.98 15.32
N ILE A 58 -7.40 11.19 15.30
CA ILE A 58 -7.41 9.84 14.72
C ILE A 58 -7.72 8.85 15.83
N ILE A 59 -8.92 8.27 15.81
CA ILE A 59 -9.29 7.15 16.67
C ILE A 59 -8.88 5.85 15.98
N LEU A 60 -7.65 5.38 16.23
CA LEU A 60 -7.10 4.12 15.68
C LEU A 60 -7.66 2.87 16.38
N LYS A 61 -8.77 2.95 17.12
CA LYS A 61 -9.33 1.81 17.84
C LYS A 61 -9.78 0.72 16.87
N LYS A 62 -9.21 -0.49 17.02
CA LYS A 62 -9.58 -1.75 16.36
C LYS A 62 -9.39 -1.81 14.84
N ARG A 63 -8.42 -1.11 14.25
CA ARG A 63 -8.05 -1.31 12.84
C ARG A 63 -6.70 -1.99 12.72
N PRO A 64 -6.51 -2.88 11.73
CA PRO A 64 -5.20 -3.46 11.45
C PRO A 64 -4.22 -2.37 11.00
N ILE A 65 -2.94 -2.64 11.17
CA ILE A 65 -1.88 -1.85 10.55
C ILE A 65 -2.07 -1.89 9.04
N GLN A 66 -2.01 -0.72 8.42
CA GLN A 66 -2.07 -0.56 6.98
C GLN A 66 -0.66 -0.36 6.45
N GLU A 67 -0.35 -0.97 5.31
CA GLU A 67 0.99 -0.99 4.77
C GLU A 67 1.01 -0.77 3.26
N SER A 68 2.03 -0.08 2.77
CA SER A 68 2.28 0.16 1.36
C SER A 68 3.71 -0.22 1.00
N TRP A 69 3.88 -0.88 -0.14
CA TRP A 69 5.19 -1.16 -0.76
C TRP A 69 5.30 -0.51 -2.13
N ILE A 70 6.44 0.14 -2.36
CA ILE A 70 6.78 0.76 -3.64
C ILE A 70 8.06 0.12 -4.14
N LEU A 71 8.01 -0.57 -5.27
CA LEU A 71 9.21 -1.15 -5.86
C LEU A 71 10.01 -0.06 -6.57
N ILE A 72 11.23 0.19 -6.11
CA ILE A 72 12.16 1.18 -6.65
C ILE A 72 13.09 0.55 -7.68
N LYS A 73 13.63 -0.64 -7.36
CA LYS A 73 14.58 -1.38 -8.20
C LYS A 73 14.36 -2.87 -8.06
N GLY A 74 14.61 -3.62 -9.14
CA GLY A 74 14.55 -5.08 -9.14
C GLY A 74 13.19 -5.63 -9.55
N LYS A 75 12.82 -6.76 -8.97
CA LYS A 75 11.59 -7.50 -9.27
C LYS A 75 11.13 -8.28 -8.05
N ALA A 76 9.84 -8.27 -7.78
CA ALA A 76 9.25 -9.01 -6.67
C ALA A 76 7.91 -9.64 -7.09
N LYS A 77 7.55 -10.75 -6.44
CA LYS A 77 6.23 -11.37 -6.56
C LYS A 77 5.43 -11.03 -5.32
N LEU A 78 4.29 -10.41 -5.50
CA LEU A 78 3.37 -9.97 -4.46
C LEU A 78 2.11 -10.82 -4.50
N THR A 79 1.78 -11.46 -3.38
CA THR A 79 0.53 -12.22 -3.22
C THR A 79 -0.34 -11.55 -2.16
N PHE A 80 -1.59 -11.30 -2.50
CA PHE A 80 -2.61 -10.80 -1.59
C PHE A 80 -3.54 -11.91 -1.12
N PHE A 81 -3.91 -11.85 0.15
CA PHE A 81 -4.80 -12.80 0.80
C PHE A 81 -6.03 -12.09 1.37
N ASP A 82 -7.14 -12.79 1.37
CA ASP A 82 -8.35 -12.36 2.06
C ASP A 82 -8.20 -12.52 3.59
N THR A 83 -9.17 -12.04 4.35
CA THR A 83 -9.21 -12.15 5.81
C THR A 83 -9.33 -13.60 6.30
N ASN A 84 -9.78 -14.53 5.46
CA ASN A 84 -9.76 -15.98 5.71
C ASN A 84 -8.48 -16.68 5.22
N LYS A 85 -7.42 -15.94 4.93
CA LYS A 85 -6.11 -16.43 4.48
C LYS A 85 -6.09 -17.07 3.07
N LYS A 86 -7.19 -17.05 2.34
CA LYS A 86 -7.24 -17.54 0.95
C LYS A 86 -6.66 -16.52 -0.02
N ILE A 87 -5.91 -17.01 -1.01
CA ILE A 87 -5.31 -16.15 -2.04
C ILE A 87 -6.39 -15.42 -2.83
N LEU A 88 -6.27 -14.12 -2.91
CA LEU A 88 -7.08 -13.25 -3.76
C LEU A 88 -6.44 -13.05 -5.13
N LYS A 89 -5.18 -12.64 -5.14
CA LYS A 89 -4.47 -12.33 -6.38
C LYS A 89 -2.96 -12.29 -6.17
N THR A 90 -2.22 -12.59 -7.25
CA THR A 90 -0.76 -12.50 -7.31
C THR A 90 -0.34 -11.59 -8.45
N PHE A 91 0.69 -10.78 -8.21
CA PHE A 91 1.28 -9.87 -9.18
C PHE A 91 2.80 -10.02 -9.22
N THR A 92 3.39 -9.76 -10.38
CA THR A 92 4.81 -9.46 -10.49
C THR A 92 4.98 -7.95 -10.50
N MET A 93 5.63 -7.42 -9.48
CA MET A 93 5.95 -6.00 -9.34
C MET A 93 7.18 -5.64 -10.18
N LYS A 94 7.14 -4.46 -10.77
CA LYS A 94 8.23 -3.79 -11.50
C LYS A 94 8.47 -2.40 -10.91
N PRO A 95 9.62 -1.77 -11.15
CA PRO A 95 9.91 -0.42 -10.67
C PRO A 95 8.78 0.58 -10.96
N GLY A 96 8.37 1.34 -9.94
CA GLY A 96 7.24 2.27 -9.96
C GLY A 96 5.89 1.65 -9.57
N ASP A 97 5.78 0.32 -9.47
CA ASP A 97 4.54 -0.31 -9.00
C ASP A 97 4.35 -0.09 -7.50
N ILE A 98 3.11 0.13 -7.09
CA ILE A 98 2.71 0.41 -5.71
C ILE A 98 1.63 -0.59 -5.29
N SER A 99 1.77 -1.09 -4.08
CA SER A 99 0.73 -1.86 -3.38
C SER A 99 0.32 -1.18 -2.10
N ILE A 100 -0.95 -1.30 -1.72
CA ILE A 100 -1.47 -0.82 -0.44
C ILE A 100 -2.38 -1.90 0.14
N SER A 101 -2.15 -2.27 1.39
CA SER A 101 -2.98 -3.22 2.15
C SER A 101 -3.64 -2.48 3.31
N PHE A 102 -4.97 -2.42 3.28
CA PHE A 102 -5.79 -1.84 4.35
C PHE A 102 -6.23 -2.90 5.37
N ALA A 103 -6.35 -4.15 4.93
CA ALA A 103 -6.65 -5.34 5.71
C ALA A 103 -6.36 -6.61 4.88
N GLY A 104 -6.54 -7.79 5.47
CA GLY A 104 -6.16 -9.06 4.85
C GLY A 104 -4.67 -9.33 5.00
N GLY A 105 -4.18 -10.38 4.34
CA GLY A 105 -2.76 -10.75 4.34
C GLY A 105 -2.05 -10.37 3.05
N HIS A 106 -0.74 -10.28 3.11
CA HIS A 106 0.10 -10.11 1.94
C HIS A 106 1.44 -10.83 2.11
N LYS A 107 2.07 -11.23 1.00
CA LYS A 107 3.37 -11.88 0.95
C LYS A 107 4.18 -11.28 -0.17
N LEU A 108 5.45 -11.00 0.10
CA LEU A 108 6.41 -10.50 -0.87
C LEU A 108 7.55 -11.49 -1.03
N GLU A 109 7.83 -11.89 -2.27
CA GLU A 109 8.94 -12.75 -2.66
C GLU A 109 9.90 -11.95 -3.56
N ILE A 110 11.14 -11.77 -3.12
CA ILE A 110 12.16 -11.04 -3.89
C ILE A 110 12.72 -11.95 -4.97
N LEU A 111 12.65 -11.52 -6.23
CA LEU A 111 13.02 -12.33 -7.41
C LEU A 111 14.39 -11.98 -7.98
N ASN A 112 14.97 -10.83 -7.62
CA ASN A 112 16.29 -10.38 -8.09
C ASN A 112 17.16 -9.92 -6.92
N LYS A 113 18.47 -10.14 -7.01
CA LYS A 113 19.45 -9.51 -6.10
C LYS A 113 19.35 -7.97 -6.21
N ASN A 114 19.73 -7.28 -5.12
CA ASN A 114 19.72 -5.81 -5.04
C ASN A 114 18.35 -5.16 -5.33
N THR A 115 17.25 -5.85 -5.02
CA THR A 115 15.90 -5.29 -5.07
C THR A 115 15.74 -4.26 -3.95
N ILE A 116 15.20 -3.10 -4.28
CA ILE A 116 14.93 -2.00 -3.34
C ILE A 116 13.44 -1.72 -3.33
N ILE A 117 12.87 -1.71 -2.13
CA ILE A 117 11.45 -1.44 -1.88
C ILE A 117 11.36 -0.37 -0.79
N TYR A 118 10.51 0.64 -1.01
CA TYR A 118 10.10 1.54 0.06
C TYR A 118 8.84 0.98 0.72
N GLU A 119 8.89 0.88 2.04
CA GLU A 119 7.78 0.47 2.88
C GLU A 119 7.27 1.65 3.68
N TYR A 120 5.96 1.85 3.65
CA TYR A 120 5.25 2.81 4.50
C TYR A 120 4.13 2.07 5.23
N LYS A 121 4.03 2.26 6.54
CA LYS A 121 2.94 1.68 7.33
C LYS A 121 2.46 2.62 8.41
N THR A 122 1.24 2.42 8.85
CA THR A 122 0.70 3.15 10.01
C THR A 122 1.38 2.66 11.28
N GLY A 123 1.81 3.61 12.13
CA GLY A 123 2.48 3.33 13.40
C GLY A 123 1.58 3.48 14.62
N PRO A 124 2.16 3.42 15.81
CA PRO A 124 3.58 3.18 16.11
C PRO A 124 4.02 1.72 15.91
N TYR A 125 5.24 1.51 15.42
CA TYR A 125 5.83 0.18 15.25
C TYR A 125 6.32 -0.38 16.60
N LYS A 126 5.83 -1.55 16.98
CA LYS A 126 6.16 -2.23 18.24
C LYS A 126 6.99 -3.51 18.08
N GLY A 127 7.56 -3.71 16.89
CA GLY A 127 8.32 -4.90 16.51
C GLY A 127 7.45 -5.99 15.86
N SER A 128 8.08 -6.79 14.98
CA SER A 128 7.37 -7.80 14.18
C SER A 128 6.58 -8.80 15.01
N LYS A 129 7.09 -9.21 16.18
CA LYS A 129 6.39 -10.15 17.08
C LYS A 129 5.06 -9.63 17.60
N LYS A 130 4.88 -8.31 17.69
CA LYS A 130 3.63 -7.67 18.18
C LYS A 130 2.73 -7.20 17.03
N ASP A 131 3.30 -6.94 15.86
CA ASP A 131 2.59 -6.37 14.73
C ASP A 131 2.12 -7.41 13.71
N LEU A 132 2.75 -8.61 13.67
CA LEU A 132 2.51 -9.61 12.63
C LEU A 132 1.97 -10.92 13.22
N SER A 133 1.08 -11.54 12.45
CA SER A 133 0.63 -12.92 12.63
C SER A 133 0.89 -13.69 11.34
N TYR A 134 1.71 -14.72 11.42
CA TYR A 134 2.08 -15.54 10.26
C TYR A 134 1.08 -16.69 10.04
N PHE A 135 0.96 -17.13 8.76
CA PHE A 135 0.12 -18.27 8.37
C PHE A 135 0.64 -18.92 7.07
#